data_7569838233e8cb66bdb7e8e24a8ba054
#
_entry.id   7569838233e8cb66bdb7e8e24a8ba054
#
_cell.length_a   1.000
_cell.length_b   1.000
_cell.length_c   1.000
_cell.angle_alpha   90.00
_cell.angle_beta   90.00
_cell.angle_gamma   90.00
#
_symmetry.space_group_name_H-M   'P 1'
#
loop_
_entity.id
_entity.type
_entity.pdbx_description
1 polymer ?
#
loop_
_entity_poly.entity_id
_entity_poly.type
_entity_poly.pdbx_seq_one_letter_code
_entity_poly.pdbx_strand_id
1 'polypeptide(L)'
;MKNFEHFSVNWVEGMNINASHFIDTENFFLERLAKITSISFNNLYGALPNSLLSPSDIEIQPIGDNARIILKKYYGICSNGFPIFFDENNTTKVSCTTEHISVTPFHNSWYIVLSIAPYQRENFGTPNPNEYPLRFPYTQPPLQLRILNKQDEALHNPFSVIIGALTKEKKQDFSIDSHYIPPALSMDAYISLRAYTQGFLRNLDAITRAAKYIITKITTQPHPNTIAQNIFTLCQELLKYLYTCDFSTSYYSSLLSPLQVYQKIKELAGTLLSSLFCIHNKDKEELFKYFQEWNGYMPFSLEQLLQDFYTQKYEHNHLQNSMEGIHNLLEHLKNLLTTLSQLENIGKHRESIVISEAKY
;
A
#
# COMPACT_ATOMS: atom_id res chain seq x y z
N MET A 1 21.58 -12.57 -7.14
CA MET A 1 22.16 -11.21 -7.01
C MET A 1 22.62 -10.78 -8.40
N LYS A 2 22.13 -9.64 -8.93
CA LYS A 2 22.71 -9.07 -10.14
C LYS A 2 24.15 -8.64 -9.81
N ASN A 3 25.11 -8.96 -10.66
CA ASN A 3 26.50 -8.53 -10.51
C ASN A 3 26.55 -7.00 -10.59
N PHE A 4 27.53 -6.38 -9.93
CA PHE A 4 27.80 -4.97 -10.08
C PHE A 4 28.33 -4.69 -11.48
N GLU A 5 27.88 -3.58 -12.09
CA GLU A 5 28.30 -3.15 -13.43
C GLU A 5 29.40 -2.06 -13.35
N HIS A 6 29.44 -1.32 -12.23
CA HIS A 6 30.41 -0.25 -12.04
C HIS A 6 31.38 -0.56 -10.89
N PHE A 7 32.66 -0.33 -11.13
CA PHE A 7 33.75 -0.59 -10.21
C PHE A 7 34.49 0.69 -9.88
N SER A 8 35.15 0.73 -8.70
CA SER A 8 35.98 1.88 -8.31
C SER A 8 37.18 2.03 -9.23
N VAL A 9 37.52 3.29 -9.54
CA VAL A 9 38.72 3.59 -10.30
C VAL A 9 39.97 3.21 -9.48
N ASN A 10 40.94 2.54 -10.12
CA ASN A 10 42.24 2.23 -9.51
C ASN A 10 43.17 3.45 -9.60
N TRP A 11 43.12 4.26 -8.56
CA TRP A 11 43.96 5.46 -8.46
C TRP A 11 45.41 5.10 -8.14
N VAL A 12 46.35 5.32 -9.10
CA VAL A 12 47.78 5.07 -8.94
C VAL A 12 48.56 6.32 -9.22
N GLU A 13 49.74 6.43 -8.59
CA GLU A 13 50.65 7.55 -8.80
C GLU A 13 51.13 7.64 -10.26
N GLY A 14 51.16 8.85 -10.83
CA GLY A 14 51.54 9.08 -12.23
C GLY A 14 50.44 8.79 -13.27
N MET A 15 49.22 8.46 -12.85
CA MET A 15 48.07 8.23 -13.73
C MET A 15 47.64 9.53 -14.41
N ASN A 16 47.38 9.51 -15.71
CA ASN A 16 46.71 10.59 -16.44
C ASN A 16 45.23 10.64 -16.08
N ILE A 17 44.77 11.69 -15.44
CA ILE A 17 43.39 11.89 -15.03
C ILE A 17 42.61 12.50 -16.20
N ASN A 18 41.43 11.93 -16.49
CA ASN A 18 40.46 12.45 -17.47
C ASN A 18 39.02 12.39 -16.95
N ALA A 19 38.10 12.94 -17.70
CA ALA A 19 36.68 13.01 -17.30
C ALA A 19 36.05 11.65 -17.07
N SER A 20 36.44 10.58 -17.79
CA SER A 20 35.86 9.24 -17.62
C SER A 20 36.13 8.68 -16.23
N HIS A 21 37.28 8.93 -15.63
CA HIS A 21 37.62 8.46 -14.28
C HIS A 21 36.65 9.04 -13.21
N PHE A 22 36.27 10.31 -13.36
CA PHE A 22 35.28 10.93 -12.46
C PHE A 22 33.87 10.33 -12.69
N ILE A 23 33.48 10.15 -13.97
CA ILE A 23 32.22 9.54 -14.34
C ILE A 23 32.12 8.10 -13.79
N ASP A 24 33.18 7.30 -13.93
CA ASP A 24 33.19 5.92 -13.41
C ASP A 24 33.13 5.91 -11.87
N THR A 25 33.80 6.86 -11.21
CA THR A 25 33.70 7.00 -9.76
C THR A 25 32.31 7.38 -9.30
N GLU A 26 31.64 8.31 -9.98
CA GLU A 26 30.25 8.68 -9.70
C GLU A 26 29.30 7.50 -9.93
N ASN A 27 29.42 6.78 -11.05
CA ASN A 27 28.60 5.63 -11.37
C ASN A 27 28.77 4.51 -10.33
N PHE A 28 30.00 4.27 -9.87
CA PHE A 28 30.28 3.34 -8.78
C PHE A 28 29.49 3.71 -7.51
N PHE A 29 29.57 4.97 -7.07
CA PHE A 29 28.84 5.41 -5.88
C PHE A 29 27.34 5.39 -6.07
N LEU A 30 26.82 5.81 -7.22
CA LEU A 30 25.39 5.76 -7.53
C LEU A 30 24.86 4.33 -7.44
N GLU A 31 25.56 3.35 -8.02
CA GLU A 31 25.14 1.94 -7.96
C GLU A 31 25.16 1.41 -6.52
N ARG A 32 26.19 1.75 -5.71
CA ARG A 32 26.27 1.33 -4.31
C ARG A 32 25.15 1.96 -3.46
N LEU A 33 24.90 3.24 -3.63
CA LEU A 33 23.81 3.94 -2.94
C LEU A 33 22.45 3.36 -3.30
N ALA A 34 22.16 3.12 -4.58
CA ALA A 34 20.93 2.49 -5.01
C ALA A 34 20.76 1.10 -4.38
N LYS A 35 21.83 0.31 -4.32
CA LYS A 35 21.80 -1.02 -3.71
C LYS A 35 21.53 -0.96 -2.20
N ILE A 36 22.18 -0.05 -1.49
CA ILE A 36 21.94 0.18 -0.05
C ILE A 36 20.49 0.61 0.18
N THR A 37 19.98 1.56 -0.62
CA THR A 37 18.60 2.03 -0.56
C THR A 37 17.61 0.88 -0.77
N SER A 38 17.81 0.06 -1.81
CA SER A 38 16.96 -1.10 -2.09
C SER A 38 16.89 -2.08 -0.90
N ILE A 39 18.04 -2.37 -0.27
CA ILE A 39 18.11 -3.24 0.91
C ILE A 39 17.41 -2.59 2.11
N SER A 40 17.63 -1.30 2.36
CA SER A 40 17.06 -0.56 3.49
C SER A 40 15.54 -0.51 3.46
N PHE A 41 14.95 -0.49 2.26
CA PHE A 41 13.51 -0.55 2.07
C PHE A 41 12.96 -1.96 1.77
N ASN A 42 13.75 -3.03 2.04
CA ASN A 42 13.35 -4.42 1.77
C ASN A 42 12.90 -4.65 0.31
N ASN A 43 13.58 -4.02 -0.64
CA ASN A 43 13.25 -3.98 -2.07
C ASN A 43 11.86 -3.39 -2.39
N LEU A 44 11.23 -2.69 -1.46
CA LEU A 44 10.06 -1.87 -1.77
C LEU A 44 10.49 -0.61 -2.52
N TYR A 45 9.56 -0.07 -3.30
CA TYR A 45 9.76 1.09 -4.15
C TYR A 45 8.49 1.93 -4.26
N GLY A 46 8.56 3.04 -4.97
CA GLY A 46 7.43 3.94 -5.15
C GLY A 46 7.59 5.27 -4.42
N ALA A 47 6.50 5.93 -4.13
CA ALA A 47 6.49 7.27 -3.56
C ALA A 47 7.02 7.30 -2.13
N LEU A 48 7.87 8.29 -1.86
CA LEU A 48 8.36 8.62 -0.51
C LEU A 48 7.29 9.35 0.30
N PRO A 49 7.31 9.22 1.65
CA PRO A 49 6.45 10.01 2.51
C PRO A 49 6.77 11.51 2.32
N ASN A 50 5.73 12.32 2.21
CA ASN A 50 5.89 13.77 2.17
C ASN A 50 4.85 14.43 3.08
N SER A 51 5.31 14.96 4.19
CA SER A 51 4.46 15.53 5.23
C SER A 51 3.67 16.78 4.80
N LEU A 52 4.06 17.46 3.73
CA LEU A 52 3.50 18.76 3.35
C LEU A 52 2.77 18.77 2.00
N LEU A 53 3.13 17.90 1.06
CA LEU A 53 2.59 17.90 -0.31
C LEU A 53 2.45 16.48 -0.83
N SER A 54 1.59 16.26 -1.87
CA SER A 54 1.58 15.00 -2.60
C SER A 54 2.96 14.71 -3.19
N PRO A 55 3.50 13.48 -3.08
CA PRO A 55 4.79 13.13 -3.67
C PRO A 55 4.73 13.02 -5.19
N SER A 56 3.55 13.00 -5.76
CA SER A 56 3.31 12.93 -7.20
C SER A 56 2.25 13.95 -7.59
N ASP A 57 2.54 14.73 -8.62
CA ASP A 57 1.60 15.66 -9.23
C ASP A 57 1.69 15.54 -10.75
N ILE A 58 0.55 15.24 -11.38
CA ILE A 58 0.42 14.96 -12.82
C ILE A 58 -0.73 15.79 -13.36
N GLU A 59 -0.45 16.56 -14.39
CA GLU A 59 -1.44 17.35 -15.12
C GLU A 59 -1.82 16.63 -16.43
N ILE A 60 -3.12 16.64 -16.77
CA ILE A 60 -3.61 16.18 -18.05
C ILE A 60 -4.12 17.39 -18.83
N GLN A 61 -3.61 17.58 -20.04
CA GLN A 61 -4.05 18.58 -20.97
C GLN A 61 -4.72 17.91 -22.18
N PRO A 62 -6.00 18.13 -22.46
CA PRO A 62 -6.68 17.57 -23.64
C PRO A 62 -6.11 18.18 -24.94
N ILE A 63 -5.92 17.33 -25.96
CA ILE A 63 -5.46 17.72 -27.31
C ILE A 63 -6.34 16.97 -28.33
N GLY A 64 -7.49 17.55 -28.70
CA GLY A 64 -8.48 16.86 -29.53
C GLY A 64 -8.95 15.55 -28.85
N ASP A 65 -8.89 14.43 -29.58
CA ASP A 65 -9.22 13.10 -29.02
C ASP A 65 -8.13 12.49 -28.15
N ASN A 66 -6.99 13.15 -28.02
CA ASN A 66 -5.81 12.74 -27.26
C ASN A 66 -5.60 13.63 -26.04
N ALA A 67 -4.63 13.27 -25.22
CA ALA A 67 -4.19 14.09 -24.10
C ALA A 67 -2.66 14.13 -24.02
N ARG A 68 -2.16 15.23 -23.48
CA ARG A 68 -0.77 15.35 -23.03
C ARG A 68 -0.73 15.17 -21.52
N ILE A 69 0.12 14.26 -21.08
CA ILE A 69 0.39 14.02 -19.67
C ILE A 69 1.67 14.75 -19.33
N ILE A 70 1.62 15.61 -18.32
CA ILE A 70 2.75 16.43 -17.87
C ILE A 70 3.04 16.06 -16.43
N LEU A 71 4.28 15.65 -16.14
CA LEU A 71 4.75 15.47 -14.78
C LEU A 71 5.11 16.83 -14.20
N LYS A 72 4.48 17.20 -13.08
CA LYS A 72 4.78 18.43 -12.33
C LYS A 72 5.77 18.15 -11.22
N LYS A 73 5.58 17.02 -10.53
CA LYS A 73 6.39 16.66 -9.39
C LYS A 73 6.39 15.14 -9.17
N TYR A 74 7.52 14.60 -8.74
CA TYR A 74 7.61 13.23 -8.24
C TYR A 74 8.79 13.05 -7.31
N TYR A 75 8.54 12.45 -6.13
CA TYR A 75 9.57 12.04 -5.19
C TYR A 75 9.36 10.58 -4.83
N GLY A 76 10.31 9.73 -5.20
CA GLY A 76 10.18 8.30 -5.00
C GLY A 76 11.46 7.55 -5.32
N ILE A 77 11.35 6.23 -5.30
CA ILE A 77 12.46 5.29 -5.51
C ILE A 77 11.99 4.23 -6.52
N CYS A 78 12.83 3.92 -7.51
CA CYS A 78 12.62 2.79 -8.43
C CYS A 78 12.84 1.44 -7.74
N SER A 79 12.38 0.36 -8.37
CA SER A 79 12.50 -1.00 -7.81
C SER A 79 13.96 -1.48 -7.63
N ASN A 80 14.94 -0.87 -8.30
CA ASN A 80 16.37 -1.12 -8.07
C ASN A 80 17.02 -0.23 -7.02
N GLY A 81 16.25 0.65 -6.36
CA GLY A 81 16.73 1.55 -5.31
C GLY A 81 17.20 2.93 -5.79
N PHE A 82 17.16 3.24 -7.09
CA PHE A 82 17.48 4.58 -7.57
C PHE A 82 16.41 5.59 -7.17
N PRO A 83 16.80 6.72 -6.53
CA PRO A 83 15.86 7.78 -6.22
C PRO A 83 15.51 8.58 -7.47
N ILE A 84 14.27 9.01 -7.56
CA ILE A 84 13.77 9.97 -8.54
C ILE A 84 13.22 11.18 -7.77
N PHE A 85 13.90 12.31 -7.90
CA PHE A 85 13.47 13.60 -7.37
C PHE A 85 13.25 14.55 -8.54
N PHE A 86 11.99 14.80 -8.83
CA PHE A 86 11.60 15.67 -9.95
C PHE A 86 10.68 16.78 -9.46
N ASP A 87 10.99 18.02 -9.87
CA ASP A 87 10.12 19.19 -9.72
C ASP A 87 10.27 20.04 -10.99
N GLU A 88 9.17 20.35 -11.69
CA GLU A 88 9.19 21.09 -12.95
C GLU A 88 9.79 22.50 -12.83
N ASN A 89 9.80 23.08 -11.60
CA ASN A 89 10.38 24.40 -11.37
C ASN A 89 11.91 24.36 -11.43
N ASN A 90 12.53 23.21 -11.25
CA ASN A 90 13.98 23.05 -11.12
C ASN A 90 14.58 22.20 -12.24
N THR A 91 13.79 21.63 -13.15
CA THR A 91 14.25 20.65 -14.14
C THR A 91 13.58 20.87 -15.52
N THR A 92 14.05 20.10 -16.51
CA THR A 92 13.45 20.09 -17.85
C THR A 92 12.06 19.45 -17.79
N LYS A 93 11.08 20.00 -18.52
CA LYS A 93 9.72 19.48 -18.58
C LYS A 93 9.68 18.03 -19.07
N VAL A 94 9.01 17.16 -18.32
CA VAL A 94 8.79 15.75 -18.67
C VAL A 94 7.33 15.53 -19.00
N SER A 95 7.04 15.12 -20.24
CA SER A 95 5.68 14.89 -20.73
C SER A 95 5.62 13.78 -21.78
N CYS A 96 4.43 13.19 -21.97
CA CYS A 96 4.13 12.27 -23.06
C CYS A 96 2.72 12.52 -23.60
N THR A 97 2.41 11.95 -24.77
CA THR A 97 1.07 12.06 -25.40
C THR A 97 0.41 10.70 -25.50
N THR A 98 -0.92 10.71 -25.63
CA THR A 98 -1.74 9.49 -25.77
C THR A 98 -1.90 9.03 -27.23
N GLU A 99 -1.22 9.66 -28.19
CA GLU A 99 -1.36 9.38 -29.64
C GLU A 99 -1.11 7.92 -30.03
N HIS A 100 -0.31 7.21 -29.26
CA HIS A 100 0.05 5.81 -29.53
C HIS A 100 -0.87 4.81 -28.83
N ILE A 101 -1.93 5.29 -28.15
CA ILE A 101 -2.83 4.43 -27.37
C ILE A 101 -4.04 4.03 -28.23
N SER A 102 -4.23 2.72 -28.40
CA SER A 102 -5.44 2.17 -29.00
C SER A 102 -6.50 1.97 -27.92
N VAL A 103 -7.54 2.80 -27.95
CA VAL A 103 -8.70 2.66 -27.05
C VAL A 103 -9.64 1.62 -27.63
N THR A 104 -9.88 0.53 -26.89
CA THR A 104 -10.86 -0.50 -27.26
C THR A 104 -11.88 -0.69 -26.13
N PRO A 105 -13.07 -1.27 -26.37
CA PRO A 105 -14.05 -1.52 -25.31
C PRO A 105 -13.50 -2.38 -24.14
N PHE A 106 -12.44 -3.15 -24.38
CA PHE A 106 -11.82 -4.04 -23.41
C PHE A 106 -10.52 -3.47 -22.81
N HIS A 107 -9.97 -2.38 -23.37
CA HIS A 107 -8.73 -1.74 -22.95
C HIS A 107 -8.96 -0.24 -22.86
N ASN A 108 -9.40 0.21 -21.69
CA ASN A 108 -9.72 1.60 -21.38
C ASN A 108 -8.92 2.15 -20.19
N SER A 109 -7.90 1.42 -19.75
CA SER A 109 -7.06 1.79 -18.61
C SER A 109 -5.59 1.45 -18.86
N TRP A 110 -4.69 2.37 -18.54
CA TRP A 110 -3.24 2.28 -18.75
C TRP A 110 -2.50 2.77 -17.52
N TYR A 111 -1.23 2.39 -17.40
CA TYR A 111 -0.34 2.94 -16.37
C TYR A 111 0.43 4.12 -16.91
N ILE A 112 0.61 5.13 -16.08
CA ILE A 112 1.57 6.22 -16.27
C ILE A 112 2.86 5.79 -15.58
N VAL A 113 3.93 5.62 -16.37
CA VAL A 113 5.21 5.07 -15.90
C VAL A 113 6.30 6.10 -16.09
N LEU A 114 7.02 6.37 -15.01
CA LEU A 114 8.20 7.23 -15.01
C LEU A 114 9.46 6.34 -14.98
N SER A 115 10.38 6.59 -15.91
CA SER A 115 11.66 5.87 -16.00
C SER A 115 12.82 6.84 -15.87
N ILE A 116 13.93 6.38 -15.30
CA ILE A 116 15.19 7.10 -15.19
C ILE A 116 16.32 6.31 -15.89
N ALA A 117 17.23 7.02 -16.55
CA ALA A 117 18.48 6.44 -17.07
C ALA A 117 19.67 6.97 -16.23
N PRO A 118 19.98 6.35 -15.07
CA PRO A 118 20.83 6.97 -14.04
C PRO A 118 22.29 7.13 -14.47
N TYR A 119 22.75 6.36 -15.44
CA TYR A 119 24.12 6.40 -15.95
C TYR A 119 24.28 7.24 -17.23
N GLN A 120 23.17 7.76 -17.77
CA GLN A 120 23.19 8.76 -18.84
C GLN A 120 23.20 10.16 -18.24
N ARG A 121 23.75 11.11 -19.01
CA ARG A 121 23.92 12.49 -18.58
C ARG A 121 23.38 13.44 -19.62
N GLU A 122 22.43 14.26 -19.20
CA GLU A 122 21.94 15.43 -19.95
C GLU A 122 22.48 16.70 -19.33
N ASN A 123 22.87 17.66 -20.15
CA ASN A 123 23.36 18.94 -19.69
C ASN A 123 22.27 19.69 -18.92
N PHE A 124 22.63 20.26 -17.79
CA PHE A 124 21.73 20.94 -16.87
C PHE A 124 22.32 22.24 -16.31
N GLY A 125 21.44 23.20 -15.99
CA GLY A 125 21.79 24.51 -15.46
C GLY A 125 21.95 25.56 -16.55
N THR A 126 22.32 26.80 -16.15
CA THR A 126 22.57 27.91 -17.08
C THR A 126 24.03 27.93 -17.45
N PRO A 127 24.37 27.87 -18.75
CA PRO A 127 25.76 27.96 -19.19
C PRO A 127 26.43 29.26 -18.74
N ASN A 128 27.71 29.19 -18.33
CA ASN A 128 28.49 30.38 -18.00
C ASN A 128 28.91 31.09 -19.30
N PRO A 129 28.44 32.32 -19.56
CA PRO A 129 28.74 33.04 -20.79
C PRO A 129 30.21 33.44 -20.92
N ASN A 130 30.97 33.39 -19.83
CA ASN A 130 32.42 33.75 -19.82
C ASN A 130 33.35 32.54 -20.10
N GLU A 131 32.78 31.34 -20.28
CA GLU A 131 33.57 30.14 -20.62
C GLU A 131 33.52 29.86 -22.12
N TYR A 132 34.70 29.52 -22.69
CA TYR A 132 34.84 29.12 -24.08
C TYR A 132 35.60 27.78 -24.19
N PRO A 133 35.03 26.73 -24.80
CA PRO A 133 33.67 26.66 -25.33
C PRO A 133 32.60 26.74 -24.22
N LEU A 134 31.43 27.28 -24.59
CA LEU A 134 30.29 27.38 -23.67
C LEU A 134 29.92 26.00 -23.10
N ARG A 135 29.87 25.88 -21.76
CA ARG A 135 29.60 24.63 -21.12
C ARG A 135 28.50 24.78 -20.06
N PHE A 136 27.65 23.74 -19.95
CA PHE A 136 26.68 23.64 -18.88
C PHE A 136 27.41 23.27 -17.56
N PRO A 137 27.01 23.87 -16.42
CA PRO A 137 27.71 23.64 -15.15
C PRO A 137 27.43 22.24 -14.55
N TYR A 138 26.26 21.65 -14.85
CA TYR A 138 25.80 20.41 -14.25
C TYR A 138 25.30 19.42 -15.30
N THR A 139 25.09 18.18 -14.85
CA THR A 139 24.37 17.14 -15.59
C THR A 139 23.30 16.52 -14.71
N GLN A 140 22.24 16.04 -15.34
CA GLN A 140 21.18 15.26 -14.68
C GLN A 140 20.90 13.97 -15.45
N PRO A 141 20.41 12.90 -14.79
CA PRO A 141 19.94 11.71 -15.51
C PRO A 141 18.66 12.01 -16.26
N PRO A 142 18.50 11.58 -17.53
CA PRO A 142 17.27 11.76 -18.27
C PRO A 142 16.11 10.99 -17.66
N LEU A 143 14.94 11.62 -17.63
CA LEU A 143 13.69 11.07 -17.21
C LEU A 143 12.76 10.90 -18.42
N GLN A 144 12.04 9.79 -18.49
CA GLN A 144 11.08 9.52 -19.53
C GLN A 144 9.73 9.13 -18.94
N LEU A 145 8.67 9.83 -19.35
CA LEU A 145 7.28 9.49 -19.06
C LEU A 145 6.70 8.66 -20.20
N ARG A 146 6.05 7.54 -19.87
CA ARG A 146 5.39 6.66 -20.83
C ARG A 146 4.03 6.22 -20.33
N ILE A 147 3.15 5.89 -21.28
CA ILE A 147 1.85 5.29 -21.00
C ILE A 147 1.93 3.86 -21.51
N LEU A 148 1.71 2.90 -20.62
CA LEU A 148 1.87 1.47 -20.90
C LEU A 148 0.59 0.71 -20.57
N ASN A 149 0.30 -0.35 -21.34
CA ASN A 149 -0.75 -1.29 -21.01
C ASN A 149 -0.40 -2.05 -19.71
N LYS A 150 -1.42 -2.48 -18.97
CA LYS A 150 -1.24 -3.22 -17.71
C LYS A 150 -0.48 -4.53 -17.83
N GLN A 151 -0.34 -5.05 -19.06
CA GLN A 151 0.36 -6.32 -19.37
C GLN A 151 1.69 -6.10 -20.08
N ASP A 152 2.16 -4.85 -20.20
CA ASP A 152 3.39 -4.53 -20.92
C ASP A 152 4.62 -5.00 -20.14
N GLU A 153 5.53 -5.72 -20.83
CA GLU A 153 6.79 -6.18 -20.23
C GLU A 153 7.70 -5.03 -19.76
N ALA A 154 7.56 -3.85 -20.35
CA ALA A 154 8.28 -2.66 -19.95
C ALA A 154 7.97 -2.20 -18.50
N LEU A 155 6.89 -2.68 -17.90
CA LEU A 155 6.58 -2.48 -16.48
C LEU A 155 7.60 -3.16 -15.54
N HIS A 156 8.31 -4.17 -16.02
CA HIS A 156 9.35 -4.89 -15.26
C HIS A 156 10.74 -4.22 -15.33
N ASN A 157 10.86 -3.05 -15.98
CA ASN A 157 12.10 -2.30 -16.00
C ASN A 157 12.47 -1.85 -14.57
N PRO A 158 13.64 -2.27 -14.03
CA PRO A 158 14.04 -1.92 -12.66
C PRO A 158 14.31 -0.43 -12.44
N PHE A 159 14.48 0.35 -13.51
CA PHE A 159 14.66 1.80 -13.49
C PHE A 159 13.36 2.57 -13.72
N SER A 160 12.22 1.93 -13.53
CA SER A 160 10.91 2.56 -13.70
C SER A 160 10.04 2.41 -12.47
N VAL A 161 9.03 3.27 -12.37
CA VAL A 161 8.01 3.26 -11.33
C VAL A 161 6.68 3.67 -11.93
N ILE A 162 5.60 3.00 -11.52
CA ILE A 162 4.24 3.40 -11.88
C ILE A 162 3.86 4.56 -10.96
N ILE A 163 3.51 5.71 -11.54
CA ILE A 163 3.18 6.93 -10.79
C ILE A 163 1.70 7.29 -10.83
N GLY A 164 0.91 6.59 -11.63
CA GLY A 164 -0.53 6.78 -11.77
C GLY A 164 -1.14 5.82 -12.77
N ALA A 165 -2.46 5.88 -12.91
CA ALA A 165 -3.20 5.21 -13.95
C ALA A 165 -4.07 6.22 -14.72
N LEU A 166 -4.25 5.94 -16.01
CA LEU A 166 -5.05 6.72 -16.93
C LEU A 166 -6.26 5.90 -17.37
N THR A 167 -7.41 6.52 -17.43
CA THR A 167 -8.65 5.91 -17.93
C THR A 167 -9.26 6.76 -19.03
N LYS A 168 -9.98 6.10 -19.95
CA LYS A 168 -10.84 6.75 -20.93
C LYS A 168 -12.15 6.01 -21.01
N GLU A 169 -13.23 6.63 -20.58
CA GLU A 169 -14.58 6.12 -20.77
C GLU A 169 -15.11 6.43 -22.19
N LYS A 170 -16.11 5.64 -22.62
CA LYS A 170 -16.73 5.88 -23.95
C LYS A 170 -17.28 7.30 -24.02
N LYS A 171 -16.80 8.08 -25.00
CA LYS A 171 -17.17 9.50 -25.27
C LYS A 171 -16.70 10.52 -24.23
N GLN A 172 -15.80 10.16 -23.32
CA GLN A 172 -15.17 11.10 -22.39
C GLN A 172 -13.69 11.33 -22.74
N ASP A 173 -13.12 12.37 -22.17
CA ASP A 173 -11.69 12.66 -22.27
C ASP A 173 -10.88 11.71 -21.40
N PHE A 174 -9.58 11.64 -21.64
CA PHE A 174 -8.67 10.94 -20.76
C PHE A 174 -8.66 11.58 -19.37
N SER A 175 -8.71 10.77 -18.33
CA SER A 175 -8.65 11.21 -16.94
C SER A 175 -7.71 10.34 -16.11
N ILE A 176 -7.17 10.90 -15.02
CA ILE A 176 -6.42 10.11 -14.03
C ILE A 176 -7.42 9.25 -13.27
N ASP A 177 -7.10 7.96 -13.14
CA ASP A 177 -7.87 7.05 -12.32
C ASP A 177 -7.64 7.38 -10.82
N SER A 178 -8.61 8.06 -10.22
CA SER A 178 -8.57 8.46 -8.81
C SER A 178 -8.65 7.27 -7.84
N HIS A 179 -9.10 6.10 -8.31
CA HIS A 179 -9.17 4.88 -7.52
C HIS A 179 -7.83 4.15 -7.47
N TYR A 180 -6.97 4.34 -8.46
CA TYR A 180 -5.66 3.71 -8.49
C TYR A 180 -4.71 4.36 -7.47
N ILE A 181 -4.11 3.56 -6.62
CA ILE A 181 -3.08 3.99 -5.67
C ILE A 181 -1.74 3.45 -6.15
N PRO A 182 -0.80 4.32 -6.59
CA PRO A 182 0.51 3.91 -7.04
C PRO A 182 1.37 3.30 -5.90
N PRO A 183 2.44 2.55 -6.25
CA PRO A 183 3.41 2.05 -5.28
C PRO A 183 3.90 3.14 -4.33
N ALA A 184 3.99 2.81 -3.05
CA ALA A 184 4.38 3.73 -1.98
C ALA A 184 5.24 3.05 -0.93
N LEU A 185 6.17 3.81 -0.35
CA LEU A 185 7.06 3.37 0.72
C LEU A 185 6.49 3.62 2.12
N SER A 186 5.41 4.39 2.21
CA SER A 186 4.76 4.75 3.47
C SER A 186 3.26 4.92 3.27
N MET A 187 2.49 4.62 4.31
CA MET A 187 1.06 4.95 4.40
C MET A 187 0.80 6.46 4.38
N ASP A 188 1.81 7.29 4.60
CA ASP A 188 1.71 8.75 4.54
C ASP A 188 1.99 9.33 3.14
N ALA A 189 2.35 8.51 2.16
CA ALA A 189 2.72 8.98 0.83
C ALA A 189 1.55 9.64 0.08
N TYR A 190 0.37 9.03 0.08
CA TYR A 190 -0.81 9.52 -0.64
C TYR A 190 -1.98 9.83 0.30
N ILE A 191 -2.82 10.81 -0.07
CA ILE A 191 -4.03 11.19 0.69
C ILE A 191 -4.96 9.99 0.86
N SER A 192 -5.12 9.15 -0.16
CA SER A 192 -5.90 7.92 -0.10
C SER A 192 -5.37 6.93 0.93
N LEU A 193 -4.05 6.72 1.02
CA LEU A 193 -3.43 5.84 2.02
C LEU A 193 -3.60 6.39 3.44
N ARG A 194 -3.50 7.71 3.62
CA ARG A 194 -3.80 8.36 4.92
C ARG A 194 -5.25 8.15 5.33
N ALA A 195 -6.19 8.26 4.40
CA ALA A 195 -7.60 8.00 4.66
C ALA A 195 -7.85 6.55 5.09
N TYR A 196 -7.21 5.57 4.42
CA TYR A 196 -7.23 4.16 4.84
C TYR A 196 -6.65 3.99 6.25
N THR A 197 -5.47 4.57 6.52
CA THR A 197 -4.83 4.49 7.85
C THR A 197 -5.77 4.98 8.95
N GLN A 198 -6.41 6.13 8.76
CA GLN A 198 -7.38 6.67 9.72
C GLN A 198 -8.61 5.77 9.88
N GLY A 199 -9.09 5.18 8.78
CA GLY A 199 -10.18 4.19 8.79
C GLY A 199 -9.80 2.94 9.59
N PHE A 200 -8.62 2.38 9.34
CA PHE A 200 -8.12 1.20 10.05
C PHE A 200 -7.98 1.44 11.55
N LEU A 201 -7.40 2.57 11.95
CA LEU A 201 -7.25 2.94 13.37
C LEU A 201 -8.60 3.07 14.07
N ARG A 202 -9.60 3.71 13.44
CA ARG A 202 -10.97 3.81 13.98
C ARG A 202 -11.60 2.44 14.15
N ASN A 203 -11.45 1.55 13.16
CA ASN A 203 -12.00 0.21 13.22
C ASN A 203 -11.32 -0.64 14.31
N LEU A 204 -10.00 -0.60 14.40
CA LEU A 204 -9.23 -1.32 15.41
C LEU A 204 -9.57 -0.84 16.84
N ASP A 205 -9.76 0.45 17.03
CA ASP A 205 -10.19 1.02 18.31
C ASP A 205 -11.62 0.56 18.68
N ALA A 206 -12.55 0.56 17.72
CA ALA A 206 -13.91 0.07 17.95
C ALA A 206 -13.91 -1.44 18.27
N ILE A 207 -13.15 -2.24 17.54
CA ILE A 207 -12.94 -3.67 17.78
C ILE A 207 -12.38 -3.91 19.19
N THR A 208 -11.36 -3.15 19.57
CA THR A 208 -10.72 -3.26 20.89
C THR A 208 -11.70 -2.96 22.01
N ARG A 209 -12.48 -1.89 21.89
CA ARG A 209 -13.50 -1.52 22.88
C ARG A 209 -14.60 -2.58 22.99
N ALA A 210 -15.10 -3.06 21.84
CA ALA A 210 -16.14 -4.08 21.81
C ALA A 210 -15.65 -5.39 22.45
N ALA A 211 -14.44 -5.84 22.11
CA ALA A 211 -13.85 -7.07 22.68
C ALA A 211 -13.68 -6.97 24.20
N LYS A 212 -13.19 -5.83 24.73
CA LYS A 212 -13.09 -5.59 26.18
C LYS A 212 -14.47 -5.69 26.86
N TYR A 213 -15.48 -5.07 26.24
CA TYR A 213 -16.83 -5.04 26.79
C TYR A 213 -17.46 -6.44 26.80
N ILE A 214 -17.24 -7.24 25.74
CA ILE A 214 -17.66 -8.63 25.65
C ILE A 214 -17.00 -9.46 26.75
N ILE A 215 -15.68 -9.36 26.93
CA ILE A 215 -14.95 -10.08 27.98
C ILE A 215 -15.52 -9.72 29.36
N THR A 216 -15.70 -8.43 29.67
CA THR A 216 -16.26 -7.99 30.94
C THR A 216 -17.66 -8.57 31.19
N LYS A 217 -18.53 -8.57 30.18
CA LYS A 217 -19.87 -9.18 30.33
C LYS A 217 -19.82 -10.68 30.58
N ILE A 218 -18.98 -11.42 29.86
CA ILE A 218 -18.85 -12.86 30.02
C ILE A 218 -18.28 -13.22 31.40
N THR A 219 -17.30 -12.47 31.88
CA THR A 219 -16.68 -12.73 33.22
C THR A 219 -17.63 -12.44 34.38
N THR A 220 -18.64 -11.62 34.17
CA THR A 220 -19.69 -11.35 35.20
C THR A 220 -20.84 -12.35 35.16
N GLN A 221 -20.93 -13.19 34.15
CA GLN A 221 -21.95 -14.26 34.07
C GLN A 221 -21.63 -15.40 35.06
N PRO A 222 -22.59 -15.85 35.87
CA PRO A 222 -22.33 -16.90 36.85
C PRO A 222 -22.01 -18.26 36.21
N HIS A 223 -22.57 -18.58 35.03
CA HIS A 223 -22.35 -19.84 34.32
C HIS A 223 -22.32 -19.56 32.79
N PRO A 224 -21.19 -19.08 32.23
CA PRO A 224 -21.08 -18.89 30.79
C PRO A 224 -21.11 -20.24 30.06
N ASN A 225 -21.97 -20.32 29.03
CA ASN A 225 -22.06 -21.52 28.20
C ASN A 225 -20.89 -21.63 27.21
N THR A 226 -20.80 -22.73 26.46
CA THR A 226 -19.73 -23.01 25.51
C THR A 226 -19.58 -21.90 24.45
N ILE A 227 -20.69 -21.35 23.95
CA ILE A 227 -20.68 -20.24 22.97
C ILE A 227 -19.98 -19.00 23.58
N ALA A 228 -20.40 -18.61 24.80
CA ALA A 228 -19.80 -17.48 25.50
C ALA A 228 -18.30 -17.71 25.78
N GLN A 229 -17.90 -18.93 26.18
CA GLN A 229 -16.49 -19.28 26.40
C GLN A 229 -15.67 -19.18 25.11
N ASN A 230 -16.21 -19.66 23.98
CA ASN A 230 -15.53 -19.55 22.68
C ASN A 230 -15.39 -18.10 22.24
N ILE A 231 -16.42 -17.26 22.43
CA ILE A 231 -16.36 -15.81 22.15
C ILE A 231 -15.32 -15.12 23.07
N PHE A 232 -15.28 -15.51 24.35
CA PHE A 232 -14.28 -14.99 25.28
C PHE A 232 -12.87 -15.28 24.78
N THR A 233 -12.58 -16.54 24.39
CA THR A 233 -11.27 -16.94 23.88
C THR A 233 -10.89 -16.18 22.61
N LEU A 234 -11.81 -16.04 21.64
CA LEU A 234 -11.58 -15.24 20.44
C LEU A 234 -11.25 -13.79 20.77
N CYS A 235 -12.03 -13.15 21.66
CA CYS A 235 -11.78 -11.78 22.07
C CYS A 235 -10.45 -11.63 22.84
N GLN A 236 -10.08 -12.63 23.64
CA GLN A 236 -8.82 -12.64 24.39
C GLN A 236 -7.62 -12.70 23.46
N GLU A 237 -7.60 -13.62 22.50
CA GLU A 237 -6.51 -13.76 21.53
C GLU A 237 -6.42 -12.51 20.62
N LEU A 238 -7.57 -11.97 20.19
CA LEU A 238 -7.63 -10.70 19.48
C LEU A 238 -6.95 -9.57 20.26
N LEU A 239 -7.31 -9.37 21.53
CA LEU A 239 -6.73 -8.31 22.36
C LEU A 239 -5.24 -8.53 22.63
N LYS A 240 -4.80 -9.79 22.88
CA LYS A 240 -3.38 -10.11 23.02
C LYS A 240 -2.60 -9.65 21.79
N TYR A 241 -3.10 -10.00 20.59
CA TYR A 241 -2.46 -9.61 19.35
C TYR A 241 -2.42 -8.08 19.21
N LEU A 242 -3.56 -7.40 19.37
CA LEU A 242 -3.65 -5.95 19.20
C LEU A 242 -2.73 -5.16 20.13
N TYR A 243 -2.58 -5.62 21.38
CA TYR A 243 -1.64 -5.01 22.32
C TYR A 243 -0.17 -5.28 22.01
N THR A 244 0.13 -6.41 21.38
CA THR A 244 1.50 -6.76 20.98
C THR A 244 1.94 -5.98 19.74
N CYS A 245 1.02 -5.71 18.81
CA CYS A 245 1.32 -5.07 17.53
C CYS A 245 1.44 -3.55 17.56
N ASP A 246 1.08 -2.90 18.66
CA ASP A 246 1.14 -1.45 18.86
C ASP A 246 0.68 -0.61 17.65
N PHE A 247 -0.56 -0.85 17.20
CA PHE A 247 -1.23 0.05 16.25
C PHE A 247 -1.67 1.38 16.86
N SER A 248 -1.51 1.53 18.20
CA SER A 248 -2.15 2.60 18.97
C SER A 248 -1.53 3.98 18.79
N THR A 249 -0.27 4.05 18.34
CA THR A 249 0.38 5.32 18.06
C THR A 249 0.18 5.69 16.59
N SER A 250 -0.72 6.62 16.33
CA SER A 250 -1.01 7.17 14.98
C SER A 250 0.24 7.64 14.24
N TYR A 251 1.28 8.03 14.97
CA TYR A 251 2.58 8.43 14.43
C TYR A 251 3.29 7.26 13.76
N TYR A 252 3.34 6.08 14.40
CA TYR A 252 4.03 4.91 13.81
C TYR A 252 3.24 4.29 12.66
N SER A 253 1.90 4.34 12.68
CA SER A 253 1.09 3.78 11.60
C SER A 253 1.30 4.51 10.26
N SER A 254 1.53 5.83 10.27
CA SER A 254 1.80 6.60 9.07
C SER A 254 3.20 6.34 8.48
N LEU A 255 4.17 5.98 9.31
CA LEU A 255 5.54 5.66 8.86
C LEU A 255 5.67 4.24 8.29
N LEU A 256 4.76 3.33 8.64
CA LEU A 256 4.78 1.97 8.12
C LEU A 256 4.55 1.96 6.60
N SER A 257 5.22 1.03 5.92
CA SER A 257 4.90 0.77 4.52
C SER A 257 3.53 0.07 4.37
N PRO A 258 2.85 0.19 3.22
CA PRO A 258 1.62 -0.56 2.96
C PRO A 258 1.78 -2.07 3.15
N LEU A 259 2.95 -2.64 2.80
CA LEU A 259 3.26 -4.05 3.05
C LEU A 259 3.27 -4.39 4.53
N GLN A 260 3.91 -3.56 5.36
CA GLN A 260 3.98 -3.81 6.82
C GLN A 260 2.59 -3.75 7.46
N VAL A 261 1.75 -2.80 7.04
CA VAL A 261 0.34 -2.74 7.51
C VAL A 261 -0.41 -3.99 7.08
N TYR A 262 -0.28 -4.39 5.80
CA TYR A 262 -0.91 -5.61 5.29
C TYR A 262 -0.47 -6.86 6.06
N GLN A 263 0.83 -7.02 6.34
CA GLN A 263 1.37 -8.13 7.09
C GLN A 263 0.81 -8.19 8.51
N LYS A 264 0.75 -7.06 9.22
CA LYS A 264 0.16 -7.01 10.56
C LYS A 264 -1.31 -7.43 10.60
N ILE A 265 -2.11 -7.00 9.63
CA ILE A 265 -3.52 -7.43 9.56
C ILE A 265 -3.63 -8.90 9.13
N LYS A 266 -2.72 -9.38 8.29
CA LYS A 266 -2.65 -10.80 7.92
C LYS A 266 -2.30 -11.69 9.14
N GLU A 267 -1.41 -11.25 10.00
CA GLU A 267 -1.08 -11.92 11.28
C GLU A 267 -2.29 -11.92 12.23
N LEU A 268 -3.07 -10.83 12.29
CA LEU A 268 -4.33 -10.78 13.03
C LEU A 268 -5.32 -11.83 12.51
N ALA A 269 -5.49 -11.92 11.20
CA ALA A 269 -6.36 -12.93 10.58
C ALA A 269 -5.88 -14.34 10.91
N GLY A 270 -4.57 -14.61 10.86
CA GLY A 270 -3.96 -15.89 11.23
C GLY A 270 -4.19 -16.24 12.70
N THR A 271 -4.09 -15.27 13.61
CA THR A 271 -4.37 -15.46 15.04
C THR A 271 -5.83 -15.88 15.26
N LEU A 272 -6.78 -15.22 14.60
CA LEU A 272 -8.20 -15.57 14.72
C LEU A 272 -8.51 -16.94 14.08
N LEU A 273 -7.92 -17.26 12.92
CA LEU A 273 -8.04 -18.58 12.30
C LEU A 273 -7.51 -19.69 13.20
N SER A 274 -6.35 -19.47 13.84
CA SER A 274 -5.78 -20.41 14.79
C SER A 274 -6.72 -20.64 15.98
N SER A 275 -7.31 -19.57 16.50
CA SER A 275 -8.28 -19.66 17.60
C SER A 275 -9.54 -20.43 17.19
N LEU A 276 -10.06 -20.18 15.97
CA LEU A 276 -11.22 -20.94 15.43
C LEU A 276 -10.90 -22.41 15.16
N PHE A 277 -9.65 -22.71 14.77
CA PHE A 277 -9.20 -24.10 14.56
C PHE A 277 -9.19 -24.91 15.87
N CYS A 278 -8.89 -24.27 17.00
CA CYS A 278 -8.86 -24.92 18.32
C CYS A 278 -10.27 -25.22 18.87
N ILE A 279 -11.35 -24.68 18.28
CA ILE A 279 -12.72 -24.97 18.71
C ILE A 279 -13.18 -26.31 18.11
N HIS A 280 -13.80 -27.16 18.95
CA HIS A 280 -14.37 -28.42 18.48
C HIS A 280 -15.45 -28.18 17.42
N ASN A 281 -15.54 -29.03 16.38
CA ASN A 281 -16.38 -28.80 15.22
C ASN A 281 -17.86 -28.51 15.55
N LYS A 282 -18.47 -29.22 16.48
CA LYS A 282 -19.86 -28.96 16.89
C LYS A 282 -20.03 -27.59 17.52
N ASP A 283 -19.12 -27.22 18.41
CA ASP A 283 -19.15 -25.92 19.10
C ASP A 283 -18.88 -24.78 18.13
N LYS A 284 -18.06 -25.03 17.11
CA LYS A 284 -17.78 -24.07 16.04
C LYS A 284 -19.00 -23.84 15.15
N GLU A 285 -19.75 -24.91 14.81
CA GLU A 285 -21.01 -24.79 14.06
C GLU A 285 -22.07 -24.00 14.86
N GLU A 286 -22.19 -24.25 16.16
CA GLU A 286 -23.09 -23.50 17.04
C GLU A 286 -22.67 -22.03 17.15
N LEU A 287 -21.38 -21.75 17.26
CA LEU A 287 -20.84 -20.39 17.30
C LEU A 287 -21.17 -19.63 16.01
N PHE A 288 -21.02 -20.25 14.84
CA PHE A 288 -21.32 -19.58 13.57
C PHE A 288 -22.85 -19.40 13.35
N LYS A 289 -23.69 -20.34 13.79
CA LYS A 289 -25.13 -20.14 13.83
C LYS A 289 -25.51 -18.96 14.73
N TYR A 290 -24.86 -18.85 15.90
CA TYR A 290 -25.06 -17.74 16.80
C TYR A 290 -24.65 -16.40 16.15
N PHE A 291 -23.52 -16.34 15.45
CA PHE A 291 -23.10 -15.13 14.71
C PHE A 291 -24.10 -14.76 13.61
N GLN A 292 -24.62 -15.75 12.88
CA GLN A 292 -25.65 -15.53 11.86
C GLN A 292 -26.92 -14.95 12.47
N GLU A 293 -27.36 -15.48 13.59
CA GLU A 293 -28.58 -15.07 14.27
C GLU A 293 -28.55 -13.58 14.67
N TRP A 294 -27.40 -13.11 15.13
CA TRP A 294 -27.26 -11.74 15.63
C TRP A 294 -26.79 -10.72 14.58
N ASN A 295 -26.01 -11.12 13.62
CA ASN A 295 -25.46 -10.22 12.57
C ASN A 295 -26.04 -10.46 11.18
N GLY A 296 -26.82 -11.54 10.98
CA GLY A 296 -27.33 -11.90 9.65
C GLY A 296 -26.28 -12.42 8.67
N TYR A 297 -25.05 -12.68 9.13
CA TYR A 297 -24.00 -13.22 8.29
C TYR A 297 -24.26 -14.71 8.01
N MET A 298 -23.93 -15.14 6.77
CA MET A 298 -24.01 -16.57 6.43
C MET A 298 -23.09 -17.39 7.36
N PRO A 299 -23.48 -18.62 7.75
CA PRO A 299 -22.63 -19.51 8.53
C PRO A 299 -21.25 -19.64 7.85
N PHE A 300 -20.19 -19.70 8.66
CA PHE A 300 -18.80 -19.77 8.21
C PHE A 300 -18.26 -18.56 7.39
N SER A 301 -19.09 -17.54 7.16
CA SER A 301 -18.61 -16.36 6.39
C SER A 301 -17.40 -15.66 7.03
N LEU A 302 -17.31 -15.65 8.37
CA LEU A 302 -16.16 -15.09 9.07
C LEU A 302 -14.90 -15.92 8.83
N GLU A 303 -14.96 -17.26 8.96
CA GLU A 303 -13.82 -18.14 8.72
C GLU A 303 -13.36 -18.05 7.28
N GLN A 304 -14.29 -18.01 6.32
CA GLN A 304 -13.98 -17.86 4.90
C GLN A 304 -13.32 -16.50 4.61
N LEU A 305 -13.86 -15.41 5.16
CA LEU A 305 -13.29 -14.07 5.00
C LEU A 305 -11.85 -13.98 5.54
N LEU A 306 -11.62 -14.54 6.73
CA LEU A 306 -10.30 -14.62 7.34
C LEU A 306 -9.34 -15.45 6.49
N GLN A 307 -9.80 -16.60 5.96
CA GLN A 307 -9.01 -17.50 5.14
C GLN A 307 -8.66 -16.87 3.79
N ASP A 308 -9.63 -16.24 3.12
CA ASP A 308 -9.44 -15.57 1.85
C ASP A 308 -8.41 -14.44 1.99
N PHE A 309 -8.54 -13.61 3.03
CA PHE A 309 -7.58 -12.54 3.30
C PHE A 309 -6.19 -13.10 3.68
N TYR A 310 -6.14 -14.17 4.49
CA TYR A 310 -4.88 -14.80 4.90
C TYR A 310 -4.12 -15.42 3.73
N THR A 311 -4.83 -15.98 2.73
CA THR A 311 -4.22 -16.59 1.54
C THR A 311 -3.91 -15.58 0.44
N GLN A 312 -4.58 -14.42 0.44
CA GLN A 312 -4.35 -13.37 -0.54
C GLN A 312 -2.88 -12.93 -0.56
N LYS A 313 -2.36 -12.69 -1.75
CA LYS A 313 -1.01 -12.15 -1.94
C LYS A 313 -1.06 -10.62 -1.95
N TYR A 314 -0.07 -10.02 -1.34
CA TYR A 314 0.15 -8.59 -1.45
C TYR A 314 0.67 -8.22 -2.83
N GLU A 315 0.05 -7.22 -3.45
CA GLU A 315 0.44 -6.70 -4.76
C GLU A 315 0.87 -5.23 -4.65
N HIS A 316 2.18 -5.00 -4.73
CA HIS A 316 2.73 -3.66 -4.51
C HIS A 316 2.32 -2.65 -5.60
N ASN A 317 2.06 -3.10 -6.81
CA ASN A 317 1.56 -2.26 -7.92
C ASN A 317 0.03 -2.03 -7.88
N HIS A 318 -0.68 -2.71 -6.99
CA HIS A 318 -2.13 -2.65 -6.82
C HIS A 318 -2.50 -2.45 -5.35
N LEU A 319 -1.98 -1.38 -4.74
CA LEU A 319 -2.16 -1.11 -3.30
C LEU A 319 -3.63 -1.04 -2.91
N GLN A 320 -4.49 -0.53 -3.80
CA GLN A 320 -5.91 -0.42 -3.55
C GLN A 320 -6.54 -1.77 -3.16
N ASN A 321 -6.30 -2.84 -3.92
CA ASN A 321 -6.87 -4.16 -3.65
C ASN A 321 -6.49 -4.65 -2.24
N SER A 322 -5.23 -4.42 -1.85
CA SER A 322 -4.73 -4.79 -0.53
C SER A 322 -5.37 -3.95 0.59
N MET A 323 -5.54 -2.65 0.37
CA MET A 323 -6.14 -1.74 1.35
C MET A 323 -7.65 -1.98 1.50
N GLU A 324 -8.36 -2.25 0.40
CA GLU A 324 -9.77 -2.66 0.41
C GLU A 324 -9.97 -3.99 1.13
N GLY A 325 -9.09 -4.97 0.91
CA GLY A 325 -9.12 -6.24 1.63
C GLY A 325 -9.00 -6.05 3.15
N ILE A 326 -8.06 -5.21 3.60
CA ILE A 326 -7.92 -4.82 5.01
C ILE A 326 -9.18 -4.14 5.52
N HIS A 327 -9.69 -3.16 4.77
CA HIS A 327 -10.89 -2.41 5.15
C HIS A 327 -12.09 -3.34 5.35
N ASN A 328 -12.35 -4.21 4.39
CA ASN A 328 -13.46 -5.17 4.43
C ASN A 328 -13.35 -6.12 5.63
N LEU A 329 -12.17 -6.66 5.91
CA LEU A 329 -11.95 -7.52 7.05
C LEU A 329 -12.21 -6.79 8.39
N LEU A 330 -11.64 -5.60 8.55
CA LEU A 330 -11.79 -4.81 9.78
C LEU A 330 -13.22 -4.32 9.99
N GLU A 331 -13.93 -3.92 8.93
CA GLU A 331 -15.35 -3.55 9.00
C GLU A 331 -16.22 -4.75 9.43
N HIS A 332 -15.95 -5.94 8.90
CA HIS A 332 -16.67 -7.15 9.26
C HIS A 332 -16.48 -7.52 10.73
N LEU A 333 -15.22 -7.52 11.19
CA LEU A 333 -14.88 -7.77 12.60
C LEU A 333 -15.50 -6.72 13.54
N LYS A 334 -15.42 -5.44 13.17
CA LYS A 334 -16.03 -4.35 13.93
C LYS A 334 -17.54 -4.56 14.06
N ASN A 335 -18.24 -4.81 12.98
CA ASN A 335 -19.68 -4.97 12.97
C ASN A 335 -20.10 -6.18 13.83
N LEU A 336 -19.42 -7.33 13.69
CA LEU A 336 -19.66 -8.51 14.49
C LEU A 336 -19.50 -8.22 15.99
N LEU A 337 -18.34 -7.73 16.40
CA LEU A 337 -18.02 -7.52 17.80
C LEU A 337 -18.85 -6.39 18.42
N THR A 338 -19.14 -5.33 17.67
CA THR A 338 -20.02 -4.25 18.16
C THR A 338 -21.43 -4.78 18.44
N THR A 339 -22.01 -5.57 17.53
CA THR A 339 -23.32 -6.19 17.74
C THR A 339 -23.30 -7.09 18.97
N LEU A 340 -22.31 -7.99 19.09
CA LEU A 340 -22.20 -8.87 20.25
C LEU A 340 -22.03 -8.10 21.56
N SER A 341 -21.29 -6.98 21.53
CA SER A 341 -21.09 -6.15 22.72
C SER A 341 -22.34 -5.49 23.26
N GLN A 342 -23.38 -5.31 22.41
CA GLN A 342 -24.65 -4.71 22.78
C GLN A 342 -25.62 -5.71 23.44
N LEU A 343 -25.40 -7.03 23.27
CA LEU A 343 -26.26 -8.06 23.83
C LEU A 343 -26.16 -8.07 25.38
N GLU A 344 -27.30 -8.18 26.05
CA GLU A 344 -27.34 -8.32 27.52
C GLU A 344 -26.76 -9.66 27.97
N ASN A 345 -27.10 -10.75 27.27
CA ASN A 345 -26.70 -12.11 27.59
C ASN A 345 -25.92 -12.72 26.42
N ILE A 346 -24.60 -12.62 26.44
CA ILE A 346 -23.75 -13.22 25.42
C ILE A 346 -23.80 -14.74 25.52
N GLY A 347 -23.98 -15.41 24.37
CA GLY A 347 -24.08 -16.87 24.28
C GLY A 347 -25.51 -17.43 24.35
N LYS A 348 -26.54 -16.59 24.58
CA LYS A 348 -27.95 -17.03 24.53
C LYS A 348 -28.54 -16.75 23.16
N HIS A 349 -29.23 -17.75 22.59
CA HIS A 349 -30.00 -17.61 21.37
C HIS A 349 -31.26 -16.75 21.57
N ARG A 350 -31.77 -16.11 20.52
CA ARG A 350 -32.97 -15.24 20.55
C ARG A 350 -34.19 -15.95 21.09
N GLU A 351 -34.43 -17.21 20.66
CA GLU A 351 -35.58 -18.02 21.11
C GLU A 351 -35.58 -18.26 22.62
N SER A 352 -34.42 -18.44 23.23
CA SER A 352 -34.32 -18.66 24.70
C SER A 352 -34.58 -17.38 25.50
N ILE A 353 -34.47 -16.20 24.91
CA ILE A 353 -34.76 -14.91 25.56
C ILE A 353 -36.27 -14.64 25.58
N VAL A 354 -36.98 -14.98 24.50
CA VAL A 354 -38.46 -14.77 24.39
C VAL A 354 -39.24 -15.65 25.38
N ILE A 355 -38.78 -16.86 25.69
CA ILE A 355 -39.44 -17.78 26.64
C ILE A 355 -39.34 -17.25 28.08
N SER A 356 -38.36 -16.45 28.45
CA SER A 356 -38.20 -15.89 29.80
C SER A 356 -39.12 -14.71 30.11
N GLU A 357 -39.63 -14.01 29.09
CA GLU A 357 -40.62 -12.90 29.25
C GLU A 357 -42.08 -13.37 29.36
N ALA A 358 -42.36 -14.61 29.00
CA ALA A 358 -43.72 -15.16 29.02
C ALA A 358 -44.13 -15.79 30.39
N LYS A 359 -43.36 -15.54 31.46
CA LYS A 359 -43.63 -16.04 32.81
C LYS A 359 -43.78 -14.91 33.84
N TYR A 360 -44.64 -13.93 33.53
CA TYR A 360 -45.18 -13.03 34.57
C TYR A 360 -46.66 -12.76 34.30
#